data_41db983696fa5d262d44036787d8d2af
#
_entry.id   41db983696fa5d262d44036787d8d2af
#
_cell.length_a   1.000
_cell.length_b   1.000
_cell.length_c   1.000
_cell.angle_alpha   90.00
_cell.angle_beta   90.00
_cell.angle_gamma   90.00
#
_symmetry.space_group_name_H-M   'P 1'
#
loop_
_entity.id
_entity.type
_entity.pdbx_description
1 polymer ?
#
loop_
_entity_poly.entity_id
_entity_poly.type
_entity_poly.pdbx_seq_one_letter_code
_entity_poly.pdbx_strand_id
1 'polypeptide(L)'
;MGDLVFVRSSEVIGYCSFTKAIEHLGDRWILFILRELSMVGPQGFNDLAAGLPGRISRSVLADRLRKLENLGLITHPDGAPYRLTAAGTDLTPTIVSLRGWAETWLPDDPDLVEREPDVVLAWLAQRADRPRLPDRPVVIEFTTHHQREHRWWLVLQRDAEPYGCLRDPLLDETRYVYVRAAITTLLALARGRGDWAEDLDDGTLVISGPPELASRVTEWFTSAAADASTR
;
A
#
# COMPACT_ATOMS: atom_id res chain seq x y z
N MET A 1 -17.89 31.98 32.19
CA MET A 1 -17.67 31.78 30.75
C MET A 1 -16.48 32.68 30.41
N GLY A 2 -15.28 32.11 30.46
CA GLY A 2 -14.05 32.86 30.32
C GLY A 2 -13.71 33.03 28.84
N ASP A 3 -13.48 34.26 28.41
CA ASP A 3 -13.08 34.62 27.06
C ASP A 3 -11.72 33.99 26.75
N LEU A 4 -11.71 33.09 25.78
CA LEU A 4 -10.48 32.59 25.17
C LEU A 4 -9.83 33.69 24.35
N VAL A 5 -8.87 34.40 24.92
CA VAL A 5 -8.05 35.37 24.22
C VAL A 5 -7.07 34.63 23.31
N PHE A 6 -7.36 34.55 22.01
CA PHE A 6 -6.40 34.11 21.01
C PHE A 6 -5.34 35.20 20.82
N VAL A 7 -4.17 35.01 21.38
CA VAL A 7 -3.01 35.86 21.09
C VAL A 7 -2.49 35.47 19.71
N ARG A 8 -2.85 36.22 18.69
CA ARG A 8 -2.20 36.16 17.37
C ARG A 8 -0.93 37.03 17.45
N SER A 9 0.20 36.47 17.85
CA SER A 9 1.49 37.12 17.59
C SER A 9 2.21 36.29 16.52
N SER A 10 2.57 36.95 15.42
CA SER A 10 3.39 36.37 14.34
C SER A 10 4.77 35.89 14.82
N GLU A 11 5.23 36.35 15.96
CA GLU A 11 6.50 35.97 16.57
C GLU A 11 6.42 34.62 17.33
N VAL A 12 5.24 34.20 17.82
CA VAL A 12 5.08 32.94 18.54
C VAL A 12 5.02 31.76 17.57
N ILE A 13 4.59 31.97 16.31
CA ILE A 13 4.49 30.92 15.30
C ILE A 13 5.87 30.32 14.97
N GLY A 14 6.93 31.12 14.97
CA GLY A 14 8.30 30.66 14.70
C GLY A 14 8.89 29.67 15.72
N TYR A 15 8.32 29.59 16.94
CA TYR A 15 8.73 28.63 17.99
C TYR A 15 7.83 27.43 18.13
N CYS A 16 6.76 27.31 17.32
CA CYS A 16 5.88 26.17 17.36
C CYS A 16 6.61 24.92 16.85
N SER A 17 6.65 23.85 17.67
CA SER A 17 7.25 22.57 17.28
C SER A 17 6.64 21.99 16.03
N PHE A 18 5.35 22.24 15.80
CA PHE A 18 4.66 21.83 14.58
C PHE A 18 5.20 22.57 13.35
N THR A 19 5.42 23.87 13.43
CA THR A 19 6.02 24.65 12.33
C THR A 19 7.40 24.10 11.96
N LYS A 20 8.25 23.82 12.96
CA LYS A 20 9.55 23.19 12.74
C LYS A 20 9.43 21.83 12.04
N ALA A 21 8.48 21.00 12.45
CA ALA A 21 8.25 19.71 11.82
C ALA A 21 7.84 19.88 10.34
N ILE A 22 6.92 20.80 10.04
CA ILE A 22 6.46 21.05 8.67
C ILE A 22 7.55 21.64 7.78
N GLU A 23 8.41 22.53 8.28
CA GLU A 23 9.57 23.06 7.53
C GLU A 23 10.50 21.94 7.03
N HIS A 24 10.63 20.88 7.81
CA HIS A 24 11.49 19.75 7.47
C HIS A 24 10.77 18.63 6.74
N LEU A 25 9.54 18.30 7.14
CA LEU A 25 8.77 17.15 6.65
C LEU A 25 7.73 17.52 5.58
N GLY A 26 7.45 18.82 5.36
CA GLY A 26 6.40 19.28 4.44
C GLY A 26 6.66 19.02 2.95
N ASP A 27 7.78 18.43 2.59
CA ASP A 27 8.06 17.96 1.24
C ASP A 27 7.52 16.53 1.06
N ARG A 28 6.68 16.32 0.03
CA ARG A 28 6.04 15.02 -0.22
C ARG A 28 7.05 13.87 -0.33
N TRP A 29 8.20 14.10 -0.91
CA TRP A 29 9.23 13.06 -1.10
C TRP A 29 9.87 12.63 0.22
N ILE A 30 10.02 13.55 1.16
CA ILE A 30 10.51 13.25 2.51
C ILE A 30 9.59 12.24 3.19
N LEU A 31 8.28 12.48 3.18
CA LEU A 31 7.30 11.57 3.79
C LEU A 31 7.24 10.22 3.04
N PHE A 32 7.33 10.22 1.71
CA PHE A 32 7.35 8.98 0.93
C PHE A 32 8.60 8.14 1.23
N ILE A 33 9.80 8.74 1.31
CA ILE A 33 11.03 8.02 1.64
C ILE A 33 10.95 7.42 3.05
N LEU A 34 10.50 8.20 4.04
CA LEU A 34 10.33 7.71 5.41
C LEU A 34 9.32 6.57 5.48
N ARG A 35 8.18 6.69 4.79
CA ARG A 35 7.19 5.62 4.68
C ARG A 35 7.81 4.36 4.09
N GLU A 36 8.50 4.47 2.98
CA GLU A 36 9.10 3.35 2.27
C GLU A 36 10.10 2.60 3.17
N LEU A 37 11.01 3.33 3.81
CA LEU A 37 11.98 2.74 4.75
C LEU A 37 11.32 2.16 6.00
N SER A 38 10.16 2.66 6.43
CA SER A 38 9.43 2.13 7.58
C SER A 38 8.67 0.84 7.26
N MET A 39 8.20 0.67 6.02
CA MET A 39 7.39 -0.48 5.60
C MET A 39 8.24 -1.63 5.06
N VAL A 40 9.25 -1.32 4.26
CA VAL A 40 10.07 -2.31 3.56
C VAL A 40 11.38 -2.58 4.30
N GLY A 41 11.86 -1.62 5.11
CA GLY A 41 13.13 -1.70 5.81
C GLY A 41 14.30 -1.08 5.02
N PRO A 42 15.54 -1.47 5.32
CA PRO A 42 16.74 -0.91 4.70
C PRO A 42 16.79 -1.17 3.19
N GLN A 43 17.05 -0.13 2.39
CA GLN A 43 17.08 -0.20 0.93
C GLN A 43 18.24 0.58 0.32
N GLY A 44 18.72 0.10 -0.84
CA GLY A 44 19.66 0.82 -1.68
C GLY A 44 19.01 1.99 -2.43
N PHE A 45 19.83 2.88 -3.00
CA PHE A 45 19.34 4.03 -3.76
C PHE A 45 18.40 3.66 -4.90
N ASN A 46 18.74 2.59 -5.65
CA ASN A 46 17.95 2.16 -6.81
C ASN A 46 16.62 1.52 -6.38
N ASP A 47 16.62 0.76 -5.28
CA ASP A 47 15.42 0.12 -4.75
C ASP A 47 14.46 1.18 -4.22
N LEU A 48 14.95 2.18 -3.46
CA LEU A 48 14.17 3.34 -3.06
C LEU A 48 13.59 4.08 -4.26
N ALA A 49 14.39 4.32 -5.32
CA ALA A 49 13.90 5.01 -6.51
C ALA A 49 12.79 4.23 -7.23
N ALA A 50 12.83 2.90 -7.17
CA ALA A 50 11.81 2.02 -7.75
C ALA A 50 10.55 1.89 -6.89
N GLY A 51 10.69 1.91 -5.54
CA GLY A 51 9.58 1.75 -4.60
C GLY A 51 8.78 3.04 -4.33
N LEU A 52 9.29 4.21 -4.74
CA LEU A 52 8.59 5.48 -4.51
C LEU A 52 7.49 5.72 -5.57
N PRO A 53 6.31 6.22 -5.16
CA PRO A 53 5.20 6.47 -6.07
C PRO A 53 5.55 7.54 -7.10
N GLY A 54 5.26 7.27 -8.36
CA GLY A 54 5.56 8.17 -9.47
C GLY A 54 7.05 8.21 -9.84
N ARG A 55 7.43 9.14 -10.71
CA ARG A 55 8.82 9.28 -11.17
C ARG A 55 9.55 10.38 -10.40
N ILE A 56 10.37 9.98 -9.43
CA ILE A 56 11.34 10.89 -8.81
C ILE A 56 12.63 10.92 -9.65
N SER A 57 13.17 12.11 -9.90
CA SER A 57 14.50 12.18 -10.54
C SER A 57 15.60 11.77 -9.55
N ARG A 58 16.66 11.17 -10.08
CA ARG A 58 17.80 10.73 -9.24
C ARG A 58 18.43 11.87 -8.42
N SER A 59 18.48 13.08 -9.00
CA SER A 59 18.98 14.26 -8.31
C SER A 59 18.09 14.68 -7.15
N VAL A 60 16.78 14.70 -7.35
CA VAL A 60 15.81 15.04 -6.29
C VAL A 60 15.85 14.00 -5.17
N LEU A 61 15.89 12.71 -5.49
CA LEU A 61 16.03 11.65 -4.49
C LEU A 61 17.33 11.83 -3.68
N ALA A 62 18.47 12.03 -4.35
CA ALA A 62 19.74 12.24 -3.67
C ALA A 62 19.72 13.45 -2.73
N ASP A 63 19.09 14.55 -3.16
CA ASP A 63 18.95 15.75 -2.32
C ASP A 63 18.06 15.50 -1.10
N ARG A 64 16.97 14.74 -1.25
CA ARG A 64 16.07 14.41 -0.12
C ARG A 64 16.71 13.43 0.85
N LEU A 65 17.44 12.44 0.35
CA LEU A 65 18.21 11.52 1.21
C LEU A 65 19.26 12.28 2.03
N ARG A 66 20.04 13.16 1.38
CA ARG A 66 21.02 14.01 2.08
C ARG A 66 20.36 14.92 3.13
N LYS A 67 19.19 15.51 2.82
CA LYS A 67 18.42 16.29 3.80
C LYS A 67 18.01 15.43 4.99
N LEU A 68 17.51 14.21 4.77
CA LEU A 68 17.10 13.29 5.82
C LEU A 68 18.28 12.81 6.68
N GLU A 69 19.47 12.60 6.10
CA GLU A 69 20.71 12.28 6.84
C GLU A 69 21.13 13.46 7.71
N ASN A 70 21.12 14.69 7.17
CA ASN A 70 21.45 15.90 7.92
C ASN A 70 20.50 16.17 9.09
N LEU A 71 19.23 15.75 8.96
CA LEU A 71 18.24 15.80 10.04
C LEU A 71 18.39 14.66 11.05
N GLY A 72 19.26 13.69 10.78
CA GLY A 72 19.45 12.51 11.62
C GLY A 72 18.25 11.55 11.60
N LEU A 73 17.41 11.58 10.57
CA LEU A 73 16.24 10.72 10.44
C LEU A 73 16.55 9.38 9.74
N ILE A 74 17.55 9.40 8.88
CA ILE A 74 18.09 8.20 8.24
C ILE A 74 19.60 8.13 8.38
N THR A 75 20.18 6.98 8.12
CA THR A 75 21.62 6.77 8.06
C THR A 75 21.99 5.88 6.90
N HIS A 76 23.19 6.10 6.34
CA HIS A 76 23.75 5.37 5.20
C HIS A 76 25.26 5.19 5.40
N PRO A 77 25.67 4.38 6.41
CA PRO A 77 27.09 4.24 6.72
C PRO A 77 27.82 3.43 5.62
N ASP A 78 28.94 3.96 5.13
CA ASP A 78 29.92 3.29 4.25
C ASP A 78 29.30 2.56 3.03
N GLY A 79 28.29 3.12 2.39
CA GLY A 79 27.61 2.54 1.23
C GLY A 79 26.64 1.40 1.59
N ALA A 80 26.37 1.18 2.87
CA ALA A 80 25.30 0.27 3.30
C ALA A 80 23.90 0.80 2.86
N PRO A 81 22.86 -0.04 2.85
CA PRO A 81 21.52 0.43 2.56
C PRO A 81 21.07 1.59 3.50
N TYR A 82 20.31 2.53 2.96
CA TYR A 82 19.64 3.57 3.75
C TYR A 82 18.68 2.92 4.74
N ARG A 83 18.70 3.39 5.98
CA ARG A 83 17.82 2.89 7.05
C ARG A 83 17.40 4.03 7.97
N LEU A 84 16.25 3.86 8.62
CA LEU A 84 15.79 4.79 9.65
C LEU A 84 16.74 4.75 10.86
N THR A 85 16.94 5.92 11.47
CA THR A 85 17.50 6.04 12.82
C THR A 85 16.38 5.87 13.85
N ALA A 86 16.68 5.92 15.15
CA ALA A 86 15.66 5.96 16.19
C ALA A 86 14.67 7.13 15.97
N ALA A 87 15.19 8.34 15.68
CA ALA A 87 14.36 9.51 15.40
C ALA A 87 13.48 9.35 14.14
N GLY A 88 13.99 8.68 13.09
CA GLY A 88 13.21 8.35 11.91
C GLY A 88 12.11 7.32 12.20
N THR A 89 12.42 6.31 13.03
CA THR A 89 11.47 5.29 13.46
C THR A 89 10.34 5.88 14.29
N ASP A 90 10.62 6.85 15.15
CA ASP A 90 9.63 7.54 15.98
C ASP A 90 8.59 8.33 15.15
N LEU A 91 8.85 8.60 13.86
CA LEU A 91 7.87 9.19 12.92
C LEU A 91 6.90 8.17 12.33
N THR A 92 7.19 6.87 12.42
CA THR A 92 6.35 5.81 11.82
C THR A 92 4.90 5.87 12.30
N PRO A 93 4.60 6.02 13.62
CA PRO A 93 3.21 6.14 14.08
C PRO A 93 2.48 7.35 13.48
N THR A 94 3.17 8.48 13.28
CA THR A 94 2.60 9.68 12.64
C THR A 94 2.24 9.41 11.18
N ILE A 95 3.11 8.71 10.44
CA ILE A 95 2.86 8.34 9.04
C ILE A 95 1.67 7.37 8.95
N VAL A 96 1.60 6.39 9.83
CA VAL A 96 0.47 5.44 9.93
C VAL A 96 -0.83 6.16 10.26
N SER A 97 -0.81 7.10 11.21
CA SER A 97 -1.98 7.91 11.57
C SER A 97 -2.45 8.79 10.41
N LEU A 98 -1.51 9.40 9.67
CA LEU A 98 -1.84 10.19 8.48
C LEU A 98 -2.50 9.33 7.39
N ARG A 99 -2.00 8.11 7.18
CA ARG A 99 -2.63 7.13 6.27
C ARG A 99 -4.06 6.81 6.71
N GLY A 100 -4.27 6.43 7.98
CA GLY A 100 -5.60 6.09 8.51
C GLY A 100 -6.58 7.26 8.40
N TRP A 101 -6.12 8.48 8.64
CA TRP A 101 -6.93 9.68 8.43
C TRP A 101 -7.34 9.84 6.95
N ALA A 102 -6.39 9.67 6.03
CA ALA A 102 -6.67 9.78 4.60
C ALA A 102 -7.64 8.68 4.12
N GLU A 103 -7.46 7.44 4.59
CA GLU A 103 -8.37 6.32 4.28
C GLU A 103 -9.80 6.55 4.78
N THR A 104 -9.98 7.33 5.85
CA THR A 104 -11.29 7.63 6.44
C THR A 104 -11.98 8.80 5.76
N TRP A 105 -11.23 9.84 5.41
CA TRP A 105 -11.78 11.14 5.08
C TRP A 105 -11.57 11.58 3.63
N LEU A 106 -10.61 10.98 2.91
CA LEU A 106 -10.38 11.31 1.51
C LEU A 106 -11.05 10.26 0.61
N PRO A 107 -11.74 10.70 -0.45
CA PRO A 107 -12.28 9.78 -1.44
C PRO A 107 -11.14 9.03 -2.14
N ASP A 108 -11.39 7.79 -2.51
CA ASP A 108 -10.49 7.05 -3.38
C ASP A 108 -10.47 7.69 -4.77
N ASP A 109 -9.27 7.78 -5.35
CA ASP A 109 -9.06 8.21 -6.73
C ASP A 109 -8.83 6.96 -7.60
N PRO A 110 -9.85 6.48 -8.35
CA PRO A 110 -9.74 5.29 -9.18
C PRO A 110 -8.62 5.41 -10.24
N ASP A 111 -8.41 6.60 -10.79
CA ASP A 111 -7.37 6.84 -11.80
C ASP A 111 -5.96 6.66 -11.21
N LEU A 112 -5.77 7.06 -9.96
CA LEU A 112 -4.50 6.88 -9.26
C LEU A 112 -4.25 5.41 -8.93
N VAL A 113 -5.28 4.71 -8.45
CA VAL A 113 -5.21 3.28 -8.14
C VAL A 113 -4.92 2.45 -9.40
N GLU A 114 -5.55 2.80 -10.53
CA GLU A 114 -5.34 2.12 -11.80
C GLU A 114 -3.91 2.30 -12.35
N ARG A 115 -3.24 3.41 -11.98
CA ARG A 115 -1.83 3.66 -12.35
C ARG A 115 -0.82 2.94 -11.44
N GLU A 116 -1.22 2.57 -10.23
CA GLU A 116 -0.37 1.93 -9.22
C GLU A 116 -0.99 0.61 -8.72
N PRO A 117 -1.29 -0.35 -9.63
CA PRO A 117 -2.00 -1.60 -9.31
C PRO A 117 -1.20 -2.54 -8.40
N ASP A 118 0.10 -2.42 -8.38
CA ASP A 118 1.01 -3.15 -7.50
C ASP A 118 0.67 -2.94 -6.02
N VAL A 119 0.19 -1.77 -5.65
CA VAL A 119 -0.27 -1.48 -4.29
C VAL A 119 -1.51 -2.31 -3.94
N VAL A 120 -2.49 -2.41 -4.85
CA VAL A 120 -3.70 -3.23 -4.65
C VAL A 120 -3.33 -4.70 -4.57
N LEU A 121 -2.46 -5.17 -5.46
CA LEU A 121 -1.98 -6.55 -5.46
C LEU A 121 -1.23 -6.91 -4.18
N ALA A 122 -0.37 -6.01 -3.68
CA ALA A 122 0.34 -6.20 -2.42
C ALA A 122 -0.63 -6.30 -1.22
N TRP A 123 -1.67 -5.48 -1.17
CA TRP A 123 -2.68 -5.57 -0.11
C TRP A 123 -3.52 -6.83 -0.21
N LEU A 124 -3.92 -7.24 -1.42
CA LEU A 124 -4.61 -8.53 -1.62
C LEU A 124 -3.72 -9.70 -1.20
N ALA A 125 -2.44 -9.68 -1.55
CA ALA A 125 -1.47 -10.69 -1.12
C ALA A 125 -1.38 -10.80 0.41
N GLN A 126 -1.36 -9.66 1.12
CA GLN A 126 -1.32 -9.62 2.59
C GLN A 126 -2.59 -10.16 3.25
N ARG A 127 -3.73 -10.12 2.55
CA ARG A 127 -5.01 -10.66 3.04
C ARG A 127 -5.23 -12.12 2.71
N ALA A 128 -4.32 -12.75 2.01
CA ALA A 128 -4.42 -14.15 1.67
C ALA A 128 -4.31 -15.02 2.94
N ASP A 129 -5.32 -15.85 3.20
CA ASP A 129 -5.34 -16.83 4.29
C ASP A 129 -4.49 -18.04 3.91
N ARG A 130 -3.19 -17.98 4.17
CA ARG A 130 -2.20 -18.98 3.75
C ARG A 130 -2.61 -20.43 4.02
N PRO A 131 -3.12 -20.80 5.22
CA PRO A 131 -3.61 -22.15 5.49
C PRO A 131 -4.68 -22.67 4.51
N ARG A 132 -5.46 -21.77 3.93
CA ARG A 132 -6.55 -22.12 2.98
C ARG A 132 -6.11 -22.11 1.53
N LEU A 133 -4.91 -21.59 1.23
CA LEU A 133 -4.39 -21.57 -0.12
C LEU A 133 -4.11 -22.98 -0.66
N PRO A 134 -4.16 -23.16 -1.99
CA PRO A 134 -3.84 -24.43 -2.63
C PRO A 134 -2.36 -24.79 -2.49
N ASP A 135 -2.03 -26.09 -2.47
CA ASP A 135 -0.66 -26.59 -2.36
C ASP A 135 0.18 -26.28 -3.62
N ARG A 136 -0.46 -26.24 -4.79
CA ARG A 136 0.20 -25.87 -6.05
C ARG A 136 -0.13 -24.43 -6.41
N PRO A 137 0.78 -23.71 -7.09
CA PRO A 137 0.55 -22.33 -7.49
C PRO A 137 -0.77 -22.17 -8.26
N VAL A 138 -1.53 -21.15 -7.92
CA VAL A 138 -2.73 -20.69 -8.63
C VAL A 138 -2.54 -19.21 -8.93
N VAL A 139 -2.98 -18.81 -10.10
CA VAL A 139 -2.99 -17.42 -10.53
C VAL A 139 -4.41 -16.88 -10.49
N ILE A 140 -4.62 -15.77 -9.83
CA ILE A 140 -5.81 -14.96 -10.02
C ILE A 140 -5.47 -13.86 -11.01
N GLU A 141 -6.08 -13.89 -12.18
CA GLU A 141 -6.04 -12.80 -13.15
C GLU A 141 -7.17 -11.83 -12.84
N PHE A 142 -6.85 -10.63 -12.45
CA PHE A 142 -7.80 -9.55 -12.26
C PHE A 142 -7.95 -8.76 -13.55
N THR A 143 -9.18 -8.60 -14.01
CA THR A 143 -9.54 -7.68 -15.11
C THR A 143 -10.40 -6.56 -14.56
N THR A 144 -9.95 -5.33 -14.75
CA THR A 144 -10.69 -4.14 -14.34
C THR A 144 -11.09 -3.30 -15.55
N HIS A 145 -12.21 -2.59 -15.41
CA HIS A 145 -12.71 -1.65 -16.38
C HIS A 145 -12.94 -0.30 -15.71
N HIS A 146 -12.12 0.68 -16.06
CA HIS A 146 -12.36 2.07 -15.71
C HIS A 146 -12.24 2.92 -16.99
N GLN A 147 -11.06 3.42 -17.34
CA GLN A 147 -10.83 4.10 -18.62
C GLN A 147 -10.38 3.13 -19.72
N ARG A 148 -9.69 2.07 -19.34
CA ARG A 148 -9.20 0.98 -20.21
C ARG A 148 -9.32 -0.35 -19.49
N GLU A 149 -9.27 -1.45 -20.25
CA GLU A 149 -9.11 -2.77 -19.67
C GLU A 149 -7.67 -2.97 -19.20
N HIS A 150 -7.51 -3.27 -17.92
CA HIS A 150 -6.22 -3.62 -17.33
C HIS A 150 -6.26 -5.02 -16.77
N ARG A 151 -5.14 -5.75 -16.88
CA ARG A 151 -4.96 -7.09 -16.32
C ARG A 151 -3.81 -7.10 -15.36
N TRP A 152 -4.03 -7.73 -14.21
CA TRP A 152 -3.03 -7.92 -13.17
C TRP A 152 -3.14 -9.33 -12.64
N TRP A 153 -2.05 -9.87 -12.11
CA TRP A 153 -1.99 -11.25 -11.67
C TRP A 153 -1.52 -11.32 -10.22
N LEU A 154 -2.16 -12.16 -9.42
CA LEU A 154 -1.78 -12.50 -8.07
C LEU A 154 -1.50 -14.00 -8.03
N VAL A 155 -0.28 -14.38 -7.64
CA VAL A 155 0.12 -15.77 -7.51
C VAL A 155 -0.01 -16.19 -6.05
N LEU A 156 -0.77 -17.25 -5.82
CA LEU A 156 -1.10 -17.79 -4.51
C LEU A 156 -0.64 -19.23 -4.39
N GLN A 157 0.01 -19.56 -3.28
CA GLN A 157 0.41 -20.92 -2.90
C GLN A 157 0.55 -21.00 -1.39
N ARG A 158 0.18 -22.14 -0.76
CA ARG A 158 0.23 -22.31 0.69
C ARG A 158 1.61 -22.11 1.29
N ASP A 159 2.62 -22.72 0.69
CA ASP A 159 3.99 -22.76 1.23
C ASP A 159 4.91 -21.68 0.64
N ALA A 160 4.35 -20.71 -0.07
CA ALA A 160 5.08 -19.57 -0.61
C ALA A 160 4.40 -18.24 -0.24
N GLU A 161 5.19 -17.17 -0.21
CA GLU A 161 4.63 -15.83 -0.05
C GLU A 161 3.79 -15.46 -1.28
N PRO A 162 2.52 -15.03 -1.11
CA PRO A 162 1.73 -14.46 -2.18
C PRO A 162 2.41 -13.25 -2.81
N TYR A 163 2.37 -13.13 -4.14
CA TYR A 163 2.97 -11.98 -4.81
C TYR A 163 2.18 -11.54 -6.04
N GLY A 164 2.17 -10.23 -6.27
CA GLY A 164 1.55 -9.62 -7.45
C GLY A 164 2.50 -9.55 -8.64
N CYS A 165 1.95 -9.69 -9.85
CA CYS A 165 2.65 -9.54 -11.11
C CYS A 165 1.91 -8.54 -12.01
N LEU A 166 2.66 -7.68 -12.71
CA LEU A 166 2.15 -6.80 -13.76
C LEU A 166 2.30 -7.43 -15.16
N ARG A 167 2.80 -8.65 -15.22
CA ARG A 167 2.91 -9.48 -16.43
C ARG A 167 2.43 -10.88 -16.12
N ASP A 168 1.83 -11.52 -17.12
CA ASP A 168 1.36 -12.90 -16.99
C ASP A 168 2.51 -13.82 -16.52
N PRO A 169 2.35 -14.55 -15.41
CA PRO A 169 3.35 -15.50 -14.91
C PRO A 169 3.45 -16.78 -15.76
N LEU A 170 2.61 -16.96 -16.78
CA LEU A 170 2.65 -18.03 -17.77
C LEU A 170 2.62 -19.44 -17.13
N LEU A 171 1.72 -19.68 -16.18
CA LEU A 171 1.44 -21.02 -15.66
C LEU A 171 0.49 -21.77 -16.61
N ASP A 172 0.24 -23.07 -16.31
CA ASP A 172 -0.77 -23.86 -17.01
C ASP A 172 -2.17 -23.23 -16.84
N GLU A 173 -2.96 -23.15 -17.92
CA GLU A 173 -4.28 -22.51 -17.94
C GLU A 173 -5.25 -23.09 -16.91
N THR A 174 -5.11 -24.37 -16.56
CA THR A 174 -5.91 -25.02 -15.51
C THR A 174 -5.63 -24.47 -14.10
N ARG A 175 -4.64 -23.62 -13.97
CA ARG A 175 -4.23 -22.96 -12.72
C ARG A 175 -4.67 -21.50 -12.64
N TYR A 176 -5.43 -21.01 -13.62
CA TYR A 176 -5.93 -19.63 -13.63
C TYR A 176 -7.37 -19.55 -13.13
N VAL A 177 -7.61 -18.55 -12.32
CA VAL A 177 -8.94 -18.05 -11.97
C VAL A 177 -9.02 -16.61 -12.43
N TYR A 178 -10.12 -16.27 -13.07
CA TYR A 178 -10.35 -14.95 -13.63
C TYR A 178 -11.35 -14.20 -12.75
N VAL A 179 -10.96 -13.02 -12.28
CA VAL A 179 -11.77 -12.13 -11.48
C VAL A 179 -11.97 -10.83 -12.23
N ARG A 180 -13.23 -10.49 -12.49
CA ARG A 180 -13.61 -9.22 -13.10
C ARG A 180 -14.37 -8.39 -12.09
N ALA A 181 -13.91 -7.16 -11.84
CA ALA A 181 -14.57 -6.21 -10.96
C ALA A 181 -14.19 -4.76 -11.33
N ALA A 182 -14.93 -3.80 -10.80
CA ALA A 182 -14.49 -2.42 -10.83
C ALA A 182 -13.22 -2.25 -9.96
N ILE A 183 -12.34 -1.31 -10.31
CA ILE A 183 -11.13 -1.05 -9.53
C ILE A 183 -11.45 -0.63 -8.10
N THR A 184 -12.57 0.06 -7.89
CA THR A 184 -13.07 0.46 -6.56
C THR A 184 -13.47 -0.73 -5.70
N THR A 185 -14.08 -1.76 -6.30
CA THR A 185 -14.40 -3.02 -5.62
C THR A 185 -13.14 -3.75 -5.20
N LEU A 186 -12.17 -3.92 -6.12
CA LEU A 186 -10.88 -4.54 -5.78
C LEU A 186 -10.12 -3.77 -4.71
N LEU A 187 -10.18 -2.45 -4.72
CA LEU A 187 -9.57 -1.61 -3.69
C LEU A 187 -10.26 -1.82 -2.32
N ALA A 188 -11.59 -1.89 -2.29
CA ALA A 188 -12.35 -2.19 -1.06
C ALA A 188 -11.99 -3.55 -0.49
N LEU A 189 -11.94 -4.59 -1.34
CA LEU A 189 -11.50 -5.94 -0.96
C LEU A 189 -10.06 -5.96 -0.45
N ALA A 190 -9.13 -5.31 -1.14
CA ALA A 190 -7.73 -5.22 -0.75
C ALA A 190 -7.54 -4.52 0.61
N ARG A 191 -8.36 -3.51 0.91
CA ARG A 191 -8.37 -2.81 2.20
C ARG A 191 -9.17 -3.51 3.30
N GLY A 192 -9.85 -4.64 2.98
CA GLY A 192 -10.71 -5.34 3.90
C GLY A 192 -12.00 -4.61 4.26
N ARG A 193 -12.45 -3.70 3.41
CA ARG A 193 -13.73 -2.99 3.54
C ARG A 193 -14.84 -3.60 2.69
N GLY A 194 -14.50 -4.49 1.75
CA GLY A 194 -15.41 -5.30 0.95
C GLY A 194 -15.50 -6.74 1.46
N ASP A 195 -16.52 -7.45 1.02
CA ASP A 195 -16.70 -8.88 1.27
C ASP A 195 -16.81 -9.62 -0.05
N TRP A 196 -15.94 -10.62 -0.27
CA TRP A 196 -15.85 -11.39 -1.51
C TRP A 196 -17.14 -12.15 -1.83
N ALA A 197 -17.84 -12.66 -0.82
CA ALA A 197 -19.05 -13.42 -1.02
C ALA A 197 -20.23 -12.49 -1.36
N GLU A 198 -20.35 -11.37 -0.68
CA GLU A 198 -21.37 -10.34 -0.93
C GLU A 198 -21.20 -9.75 -2.33
N ASP A 199 -19.98 -9.29 -2.69
CA ASP A 199 -19.66 -8.74 -4.01
C ASP A 199 -19.89 -9.75 -5.15
N LEU A 200 -19.73 -11.06 -4.89
CA LEU A 200 -20.04 -12.13 -5.85
C LEU A 200 -21.54 -12.32 -6.01
N ASP A 201 -22.29 -12.31 -4.91
CA ASP A 201 -23.74 -12.54 -4.89
C ASP A 201 -24.51 -11.39 -5.55
N ASP A 202 -24.07 -10.15 -5.36
CA ASP A 202 -24.70 -8.97 -5.98
C ASP A 202 -24.19 -8.68 -7.40
N GLY A 203 -23.16 -9.42 -7.87
CA GLY A 203 -22.61 -9.34 -9.24
C GLY A 203 -21.66 -8.16 -9.48
N THR A 204 -21.23 -7.45 -8.45
CA THR A 204 -20.16 -6.42 -8.56
C THR A 204 -18.80 -7.05 -8.81
N LEU A 205 -18.67 -8.34 -8.48
CA LEU A 205 -17.52 -9.18 -8.75
C LEU A 205 -17.94 -10.44 -9.49
N VAL A 206 -17.20 -10.82 -10.52
CA VAL A 206 -17.45 -12.06 -11.29
C VAL A 206 -16.20 -12.92 -11.23
N ILE A 207 -16.37 -14.18 -10.81
CA ILE A 207 -15.31 -15.18 -10.77
C ILE A 207 -15.59 -16.26 -11.80
N SER A 208 -14.58 -16.62 -12.59
CA SER A 208 -14.63 -17.70 -13.57
C SER A 208 -13.32 -18.49 -13.62
N GLY A 209 -13.35 -19.68 -14.22
CA GLY A 209 -12.20 -20.58 -14.31
C GLY A 209 -12.55 -22.02 -13.94
N PRO A 210 -11.58 -22.91 -13.67
CA PRO A 210 -11.82 -24.25 -13.22
C PRO A 210 -12.72 -24.29 -11.98
N PRO A 211 -13.85 -25.02 -11.99
CA PRO A 211 -14.84 -24.97 -10.91
C PRO A 211 -14.27 -25.24 -9.51
N GLU A 212 -13.32 -26.19 -9.41
CA GLU A 212 -12.66 -26.54 -8.15
C GLU A 212 -11.77 -25.44 -7.57
N LEU A 213 -11.34 -24.47 -8.39
CA LEU A 213 -10.58 -23.30 -7.95
C LEU A 213 -11.50 -22.09 -7.77
N ALA A 214 -12.34 -21.80 -8.76
CA ALA A 214 -13.21 -20.64 -8.77
C ALA A 214 -14.16 -20.58 -7.55
N SER A 215 -14.74 -21.74 -7.16
CA SER A 215 -15.64 -21.84 -6.00
C SER A 215 -14.94 -21.58 -4.65
N ARG A 216 -13.61 -21.60 -4.60
CA ARG A 216 -12.84 -21.47 -3.37
C ARG A 216 -12.17 -20.12 -3.21
N VAL A 217 -12.23 -19.24 -4.20
CA VAL A 217 -11.52 -17.94 -4.17
C VAL A 217 -11.91 -17.11 -2.94
N THR A 218 -13.20 -17.09 -2.60
CA THR A 218 -13.70 -16.33 -1.44
C THR A 218 -13.16 -16.85 -0.11
N GLU A 219 -12.78 -18.14 -0.04
CA GLU A 219 -12.17 -18.74 1.16
C GLU A 219 -10.70 -18.37 1.32
N TRP A 220 -10.03 -17.97 0.25
CA TRP A 220 -8.60 -17.66 0.24
C TRP A 220 -8.25 -16.30 0.84
N PHE A 221 -9.24 -15.47 1.09
CA PHE A 221 -9.03 -14.14 1.65
C PHE A 221 -9.75 -13.97 2.98
N THR A 222 -9.10 -13.30 3.92
CA THR A 222 -9.71 -12.98 5.21
C THR A 222 -10.84 -11.97 5.03
N SER A 223 -12.02 -12.30 5.58
CA SER A 223 -13.15 -11.36 5.62
C SER A 223 -12.87 -10.22 6.59
N ALA A 224 -13.46 -9.05 6.32
CA ALA A 224 -13.37 -7.87 7.19
C ALA A 224 -13.84 -8.13 8.64
N ALA A 225 -14.74 -9.11 8.83
CA ALA A 225 -15.26 -9.49 10.14
C ALA A 225 -14.22 -10.18 11.05
N ALA A 226 -13.17 -10.81 10.48
CA ALA A 226 -12.13 -11.48 11.26
C ALA A 226 -11.14 -10.52 11.93
N ASP A 227 -10.89 -9.35 11.33
CA ASP A 227 -9.95 -8.33 11.85
C ASP A 227 -10.50 -7.60 13.09
N ALA A 228 -11.82 -7.55 13.29
CA ALA A 228 -12.45 -6.87 14.42
C ALA A 228 -12.36 -7.67 15.75
N SER A 229 -12.01 -8.95 15.69
CA SER A 229 -11.95 -9.84 16.87
C SER A 229 -10.55 -9.96 17.49
N THR A 230 -9.54 -9.29 16.93
CA THR A 230 -8.12 -9.41 17.40
C THR A 230 -7.55 -8.08 17.95
N ARG A 231 -8.40 -7.08 18.23
CA ARG A 231 -7.99 -5.82 18.88
C ARG A 231 -8.51 -5.71 20.30
#